data_de33a14ad156830c901f54766727869e
#
_entry.id   de33a14ad156830c901f54766727869e
#
_cell.length_a   1.000
_cell.length_b   1.000
_cell.length_c   1.000
_cell.angle_alpha   90.00
_cell.angle_beta   90.00
_cell.angle_gamma   90.00
#
_symmetry.space_group_name_H-M   'P 1'
#
loop_
_entity.id
_entity.type
_entity.pdbx_description
1 polymer ?
#
loop_
_entity_poly.entity_id
_entity_poly.type
_entity_poly.pdbx_seq_one_letter_code
_entity_poly.pdbx_strand_id
1 'polypeptide(L)'
;MSKSIFILFALSILLNINSYAQEKSRYMGGEVELITAPNGAIVNSEVLKIASQIVYNEPTIDKVAEGVWCIGGYSLANCTVIETEEGLIIYDTGDTKEEAEHIREAIKTISDKPIKAIIYSHSHYAMGGGALVDNPEDVIIIGHPKLNETVENSFRGGGAPSVIPEVGPILTARIISQFGNFLPEEGPDAAVAPKLEIGKPIAFLPANRTVEDGETVEVLGLKMQFFTEFISDDYNLTVYVPEKDMVMNNFFWPGTPNLYTLRGAEYRSPLIWRDGIKLIRNLQPEILCSTHARAVKGKELITAKLTAYMDMISITYDQTLRGIMMGMGPDELRHFVQFPEYLNETPENFQGYGESVHFPEAIYQYVIGWFDWDATKLFKIAPIDAAERTVALMGGKKKVIKATRDAFKKQEFAWAAELVQNVYLLDPMNEEVRQLKADILRQLGYRTTGSISRGFLLTEALALEGKLVSPLTVMPSQKIIESSPQTFVDFYRIKIDVEKSKDADKVIQFIFTDKDKKPVALHVEKVLLNTFLFLQNILENLII
;
A
#
# COMPACT_ATOMS: atom_id res chain seq x y z
N MET A 1 34.45 36.09 -3.82
CA MET A 1 32.99 35.83 -3.59
C MET A 1 32.67 36.26 -2.20
N SER A 2 31.83 37.25 -2.06
CA SER A 2 31.79 38.17 -0.93
C SER A 2 31.01 37.60 0.26
N LYS A 3 31.37 38.09 1.47
CA LYS A 3 30.70 37.83 2.76
C LYS A 3 29.18 38.06 2.70
N SER A 4 28.67 38.82 1.72
CA SER A 4 27.26 39.12 1.53
C SER A 4 26.44 37.94 1.04
N ILE A 5 27.03 36.99 0.30
CA ILE A 5 26.32 35.77 -0.17
C ILE A 5 26.13 34.79 0.99
N PHE A 6 27.10 34.72 1.90
CA PHE A 6 27.01 33.85 3.09
C PHE A 6 25.95 34.36 4.08
N ILE A 7 25.79 35.69 4.19
CA ILE A 7 24.79 36.31 5.06
C ILE A 7 23.37 36.12 4.51
N LEU A 8 23.18 36.20 3.18
CA LEU A 8 21.88 35.91 2.56
C LEU A 8 21.45 34.43 2.70
N PHE A 9 22.42 33.51 2.59
CA PHE A 9 22.15 32.09 2.79
C PHE A 9 21.83 31.77 4.27
N ALA A 10 22.56 32.39 5.22
CA ALA A 10 22.30 32.25 6.65
C ALA A 10 20.96 32.91 7.06
N LEU A 11 20.58 34.05 6.47
CA LEU A 11 19.29 34.70 6.72
C LEU A 11 18.11 33.88 6.14
N SER A 12 18.26 33.25 4.98
CA SER A 12 17.23 32.39 4.41
C SER A 12 17.01 31.11 5.24
N ILE A 13 18.07 30.58 5.86
CA ILE A 13 17.97 29.44 6.79
C ILE A 13 17.27 29.87 8.08
N LEU A 14 17.61 31.03 8.63
CA LEU A 14 17.00 31.57 9.86
C LEU A 14 15.53 31.96 9.69
N LEU A 15 15.15 32.47 8.52
CA LEU A 15 13.74 32.77 8.21
C LEU A 15 12.88 31.51 8.02
N ASN A 16 13.46 30.40 7.53
CA ASN A 16 12.75 29.13 7.44
C ASN A 16 12.62 28.39 8.79
N ILE A 17 13.59 28.55 9.70
CA ILE A 17 13.51 27.94 11.04
C ILE A 17 12.37 28.58 11.87
N ASN A 18 12.05 29.85 11.68
CA ASN A 18 10.95 30.51 12.39
C ASN A 18 9.56 30.13 11.87
N SER A 19 9.41 29.64 10.62
CA SER A 19 8.14 29.10 10.14
C SER A 19 7.83 27.71 10.70
N TYR A 20 8.84 26.96 11.15
CA TYR A 20 8.66 25.67 11.82
C TYR A 20 7.90 25.73 13.15
N ALA A 21 7.89 26.87 13.82
CA ALA A 21 7.28 27.01 15.14
C ALA A 21 5.79 27.34 15.12
N GLN A 22 5.18 27.57 13.96
CA GLN A 22 3.82 28.11 13.89
C GLN A 22 2.74 27.21 13.27
N GLU A 23 3.07 26.17 12.51
CA GLU A 23 2.05 25.23 12.05
C GLU A 23 1.94 24.05 13.01
N LYS A 24 0.85 24.03 13.80
CA LYS A 24 0.41 22.82 14.48
C LYS A 24 0.12 21.79 13.38
N SER A 25 1.03 20.85 13.19
CA SER A 25 0.79 19.71 12.33
C SER A 25 -0.53 19.06 12.74
N ARG A 26 -1.41 18.69 11.81
CA ARG A 26 -2.66 17.97 12.09
C ARG A 26 -2.47 16.70 12.92
N TYR A 27 -1.26 16.18 12.99
CA TYR A 27 -0.86 15.02 13.80
C TYR A 27 -0.51 15.36 15.24
N MET A 28 -0.25 16.61 15.54
CA MET A 28 0.11 17.07 16.90
C MET A 28 -1.07 17.54 17.71
N GLY A 29 -2.27 17.44 17.18
CA GLY A 29 -3.48 18.02 17.71
C GLY A 29 -3.86 19.28 16.95
N GLY A 30 -5.09 19.64 16.95
CA GLY A 30 -5.65 20.78 16.25
C GLY A 30 -7.16 20.65 16.22
N GLU A 31 -7.82 21.68 15.74
CA GLU A 31 -9.25 21.66 15.53
C GLU A 31 -9.56 20.76 14.33
N VAL A 32 -9.99 19.54 14.61
CA VAL A 32 -10.48 18.57 13.64
C VAL A 32 -11.94 18.28 13.98
N GLU A 33 -12.82 18.53 13.04
CA GLU A 33 -14.22 18.15 13.18
C GLU A 33 -14.36 16.63 13.05
N LEU A 34 -14.86 16.00 14.12
CA LEU A 34 -15.17 14.57 14.13
C LEU A 34 -16.67 14.37 13.92
N ILE A 35 -17.01 13.45 13.06
CA ILE A 35 -18.39 13.03 12.77
C ILE A 35 -18.55 11.53 12.94
N THR A 36 -19.79 11.09 13.03
CA THR A 36 -20.13 9.65 13.06
C THR A 36 -20.57 9.20 11.67
N ALA A 37 -19.87 8.21 11.11
CA ALA A 37 -20.22 7.58 9.84
C ALA A 37 -21.48 6.69 9.98
N PRO A 38 -22.14 6.27 8.90
CA PRO A 38 -23.34 5.42 8.94
C PRO A 38 -23.19 4.13 9.74
N ASN A 39 -22.00 3.52 9.75
CA ASN A 39 -21.69 2.32 10.54
C ASN A 39 -21.27 2.62 12.00
N GLY A 40 -21.41 3.86 12.45
CA GLY A 40 -21.06 4.28 13.80
C GLY A 40 -19.59 4.65 14.01
N ALA A 41 -18.75 4.58 12.99
CA ALA A 41 -17.33 4.93 13.09
C ALA A 41 -17.15 6.43 13.35
N ILE A 42 -16.27 6.79 14.28
CA ILE A 42 -15.86 8.18 14.49
C ILE A 42 -14.71 8.50 13.54
N VAL A 43 -14.88 9.53 12.72
CA VAL A 43 -13.92 9.92 11.68
C VAL A 43 -13.77 11.43 11.55
N ASN A 44 -12.68 11.86 10.94
CA ASN A 44 -12.52 13.23 10.43
C ASN A 44 -13.61 13.50 9.37
N SER A 45 -14.32 14.64 9.48
CA SER A 45 -15.45 14.99 8.60
C SER A 45 -15.07 15.03 7.12
N GLU A 46 -13.82 15.35 6.79
CA GLU A 46 -13.33 15.40 5.41
C GLU A 46 -13.33 14.02 4.72
N VAL A 47 -13.17 12.93 5.48
CA VAL A 47 -13.16 11.57 4.91
C VAL A 47 -14.45 11.28 4.15
N LEU A 48 -15.61 11.50 4.78
CA LEU A 48 -16.90 11.23 4.13
C LEU A 48 -17.25 12.28 3.07
N LYS A 49 -16.87 13.55 3.31
CA LYS A 49 -17.15 14.66 2.39
C LYS A 49 -16.46 14.47 1.04
N ILE A 50 -15.21 14.00 1.03
CA ILE A 50 -14.39 13.93 -0.19
C ILE A 50 -14.48 12.54 -0.85
N ALA A 51 -14.52 11.46 -0.06
CA ALA A 51 -14.55 10.10 -0.61
C ALA A 51 -15.70 9.90 -1.61
N SER A 52 -16.90 10.41 -1.32
CA SER A 52 -18.06 10.28 -2.23
C SER A 52 -17.88 10.97 -3.60
N GLN A 53 -16.94 11.92 -3.69
CA GLN A 53 -16.66 12.64 -4.93
C GLN A 53 -15.68 11.89 -5.85
N ILE A 54 -14.79 11.09 -5.28
CA ILE A 54 -13.64 10.52 -5.99
C ILE A 54 -13.67 9.00 -6.13
N VAL A 55 -14.50 8.29 -5.34
CA VAL A 55 -14.66 6.82 -5.45
C VAL A 55 -16.13 6.41 -5.58
N TYR A 56 -16.38 5.22 -6.06
CA TYR A 56 -17.69 4.57 -6.01
C TYR A 56 -17.83 3.84 -4.66
N ASN A 57 -18.52 4.48 -3.72
CA ASN A 57 -18.68 3.95 -2.35
C ASN A 57 -19.72 2.83 -2.24
N GLU A 58 -20.57 2.71 -3.27
CA GLU A 58 -21.66 1.73 -3.35
C GLU A 58 -21.68 1.12 -4.74
N PRO A 59 -22.24 -0.11 -4.90
CA PRO A 59 -22.42 -0.73 -6.20
C PRO A 59 -23.04 0.23 -7.21
N THR A 60 -22.28 0.60 -8.22
CA THR A 60 -22.64 1.64 -9.18
C THR A 60 -22.28 1.20 -10.59
N ILE A 61 -23.18 1.42 -11.55
CA ILE A 61 -22.94 1.28 -12.99
C ILE A 61 -23.01 2.68 -13.58
N ASP A 62 -21.88 3.26 -13.92
CA ASP A 62 -21.76 4.59 -14.49
C ASP A 62 -21.54 4.54 -16.02
N LYS A 63 -22.53 4.94 -16.82
CA LYS A 63 -22.39 5.04 -18.27
C LYS A 63 -21.53 6.23 -18.62
N VAL A 64 -20.26 6.00 -18.94
CA VAL A 64 -19.28 7.07 -19.22
C VAL A 64 -19.33 7.56 -20.68
N ALA A 65 -19.68 6.67 -21.61
CA ALA A 65 -19.92 7.00 -23.01
C ALA A 65 -20.85 5.96 -23.64
N GLU A 66 -21.17 6.13 -24.93
CA GLU A 66 -21.92 5.12 -25.67
C GLU A 66 -21.11 3.83 -25.78
N GLY A 67 -21.69 2.72 -25.30
CA GLY A 67 -21.05 1.42 -25.23
C GLY A 67 -19.86 1.38 -24.25
N VAL A 68 -19.79 2.27 -23.24
CA VAL A 68 -18.73 2.25 -22.21
C VAL A 68 -19.33 2.52 -20.84
N TRP A 69 -19.02 1.64 -19.88
CA TRP A 69 -19.45 1.74 -18.47
C TRP A 69 -18.27 1.54 -17.53
N CYS A 70 -18.26 2.27 -16.42
CA CYS A 70 -17.45 1.98 -15.24
C CYS A 70 -18.35 1.36 -14.17
N ILE A 71 -18.02 0.15 -13.75
CA ILE A 71 -18.68 -0.57 -12.66
C ILE A 71 -17.79 -0.47 -11.42
N GLY A 72 -18.28 0.16 -10.36
CA GLY A 72 -17.52 0.35 -9.13
C GLY A 72 -18.32 -0.01 -7.89
N GLY A 73 -17.64 -0.04 -6.72
CA GLY A 73 -18.26 -0.33 -5.43
C GLY A 73 -18.43 -1.82 -5.12
N TYR A 74 -17.97 -2.71 -5.97
CA TYR A 74 -17.96 -4.16 -5.75
C TYR A 74 -16.60 -4.68 -5.28
N SER A 75 -15.54 -3.97 -5.62
CA SER A 75 -14.15 -4.27 -5.29
C SER A 75 -13.41 -2.96 -4.99
N LEU A 76 -12.17 -3.04 -4.54
CA LEU A 76 -11.26 -1.89 -4.47
C LEU A 76 -10.98 -1.30 -5.87
N ALA A 77 -11.06 -2.13 -6.90
CA ALA A 77 -10.93 -1.70 -8.28
C ALA A 77 -12.29 -1.50 -8.95
N ASN A 78 -12.34 -0.56 -9.86
CA ASN A 78 -13.42 -0.42 -10.82
C ASN A 78 -13.19 -1.41 -11.98
N CYS A 79 -14.28 -1.91 -12.55
CA CYS A 79 -14.27 -2.66 -13.78
C CYS A 79 -14.78 -1.77 -14.92
N THR A 80 -13.97 -1.54 -15.95
CA THR A 80 -14.45 -0.82 -17.14
C THR A 80 -14.90 -1.82 -18.21
N VAL A 81 -16.12 -1.61 -18.72
CA VAL A 81 -16.75 -2.45 -19.75
C VAL A 81 -16.86 -1.65 -21.03
N ILE A 82 -16.39 -2.24 -22.14
CA ILE A 82 -16.53 -1.66 -23.49
C ILE A 82 -17.33 -2.66 -24.33
N GLU A 83 -18.45 -2.21 -24.88
CA GLU A 83 -19.25 -3.00 -25.80
C GLU A 83 -18.81 -2.73 -27.26
N THR A 84 -18.60 -3.82 -27.99
CA THR A 84 -18.33 -3.82 -29.43
C THR A 84 -19.38 -4.65 -30.17
N GLU A 85 -19.30 -4.72 -31.50
CA GLU A 85 -20.17 -5.62 -32.28
C GLU A 85 -19.90 -7.09 -31.97
N GLU A 86 -18.65 -7.47 -31.69
CA GLU A 86 -18.19 -8.83 -31.51
C GLU A 86 -18.37 -9.37 -30.08
N GLY A 87 -18.54 -8.49 -29.09
CA GLY A 87 -18.65 -8.86 -27.68
C GLY A 87 -18.19 -7.75 -26.73
N LEU A 88 -17.91 -8.12 -25.47
CA LEU A 88 -17.48 -7.21 -24.43
C LEU A 88 -15.97 -7.32 -24.19
N ILE A 89 -15.35 -6.16 -23.98
CA ILE A 89 -13.98 -6.01 -23.48
C ILE A 89 -14.07 -5.54 -22.04
N ILE A 90 -13.35 -6.20 -21.13
CA ILE A 90 -13.33 -5.91 -19.70
C ILE A 90 -11.93 -5.43 -19.31
N TYR A 91 -11.85 -4.33 -18.57
CA TYR A 91 -10.61 -3.85 -17.96
C TYR A 91 -10.75 -3.96 -16.44
N ASP A 92 -9.92 -4.83 -15.82
CA ASP A 92 -9.93 -5.29 -14.44
C ASP A 92 -11.15 -6.13 -14.01
N THR A 93 -10.93 -7.04 -13.06
CA THR A 93 -11.89 -8.11 -12.73
C THR A 93 -12.19 -8.26 -11.24
N GLY A 94 -11.58 -7.43 -10.38
CA GLY A 94 -11.69 -7.52 -8.93
C GLY A 94 -10.61 -8.38 -8.28
N ASP A 95 -10.59 -8.37 -6.93
CA ASP A 95 -9.61 -9.05 -6.07
C ASP A 95 -9.95 -10.51 -5.80
N THR A 96 -11.22 -10.88 -5.92
CA THR A 96 -11.71 -12.21 -5.54
C THR A 96 -12.68 -12.77 -6.58
N LYS A 97 -12.91 -14.08 -6.47
CA LYS A 97 -13.94 -14.76 -7.27
C LYS A 97 -15.33 -14.19 -6.99
N GLU A 98 -15.69 -13.95 -5.73
CA GLU A 98 -17.01 -13.47 -5.31
C GLU A 98 -17.30 -12.05 -5.85
N GLU A 99 -16.31 -11.14 -5.75
CA GLU A 99 -16.43 -9.79 -6.33
C GLU A 99 -16.66 -9.85 -7.85
N ALA A 100 -15.90 -10.70 -8.55
CA ALA A 100 -16.07 -10.88 -9.98
C ALA A 100 -17.43 -11.48 -10.35
N GLU A 101 -18.00 -12.39 -9.55
CA GLU A 101 -19.36 -12.90 -9.73
C GLU A 101 -20.39 -11.77 -9.62
N HIS A 102 -20.26 -10.87 -8.65
CA HIS A 102 -21.12 -9.69 -8.53
C HIS A 102 -20.94 -8.71 -9.71
N ILE A 103 -19.71 -8.47 -10.14
CA ILE A 103 -19.41 -7.65 -11.34
C ILE A 103 -20.06 -8.28 -12.58
N ARG A 104 -19.98 -9.61 -12.74
CA ARG A 104 -20.62 -10.34 -13.84
C ARG A 104 -22.13 -10.14 -13.86
N GLU A 105 -22.80 -10.23 -12.71
CA GLU A 105 -24.23 -9.95 -12.62
C GLU A 105 -24.56 -8.50 -12.98
N ALA A 106 -23.75 -7.54 -12.57
CA ALA A 106 -23.89 -6.15 -12.98
C ALA A 106 -23.73 -5.98 -14.51
N ILE A 107 -22.75 -6.63 -15.13
CA ILE A 107 -22.54 -6.63 -16.60
C ILE A 107 -23.77 -7.14 -17.33
N LYS A 108 -24.41 -8.22 -16.87
CA LYS A 108 -25.63 -8.77 -17.48
C LYS A 108 -26.81 -7.80 -17.50
N THR A 109 -26.82 -6.80 -16.62
CA THR A 109 -27.87 -5.77 -16.62
C THR A 109 -27.70 -4.73 -17.71
N ILE A 110 -26.52 -4.64 -18.33
CA ILE A 110 -26.18 -3.64 -19.36
C ILE A 110 -26.02 -4.23 -20.74
N SER A 111 -25.64 -5.50 -20.87
CA SER A 111 -25.47 -6.17 -22.17
C SER A 111 -25.58 -7.68 -22.05
N ASP A 112 -26.22 -8.30 -23.05
CA ASP A 112 -26.32 -9.77 -23.20
C ASP A 112 -25.15 -10.34 -24.03
N LYS A 113 -24.23 -9.49 -24.51
CA LYS A 113 -23.11 -9.93 -25.32
C LYS A 113 -22.07 -10.69 -24.47
N PRO A 114 -21.42 -11.72 -25.07
CA PRO A 114 -20.39 -12.47 -24.36
C PRO A 114 -19.13 -11.63 -24.11
N ILE A 115 -18.47 -11.88 -22.98
CA ILE A 115 -17.12 -11.35 -22.71
C ILE A 115 -16.13 -12.11 -23.60
N LYS A 116 -15.40 -11.38 -24.46
CA LYS A 116 -14.45 -11.93 -25.43
C LYS A 116 -13.03 -11.44 -25.22
N ALA A 117 -12.85 -10.37 -24.46
CA ALA A 117 -11.52 -9.88 -24.07
C ALA A 117 -11.50 -9.40 -22.61
N ILE A 118 -10.40 -9.69 -21.92
CA ILE A 118 -10.08 -9.18 -20.60
C ILE A 118 -8.70 -8.51 -20.68
N ILE A 119 -8.58 -7.34 -20.13
CA ILE A 119 -7.33 -6.57 -20.03
C ILE A 119 -7.09 -6.31 -18.55
N TYR A 120 -5.93 -6.69 -18.03
CA TYR A 120 -5.57 -6.41 -16.65
C TYR A 120 -4.72 -5.15 -16.55
N SER A 121 -5.13 -4.22 -15.70
CA SER A 121 -4.31 -3.05 -15.40
C SER A 121 -2.99 -3.45 -14.74
N HIS A 122 -3.04 -4.36 -13.78
CA HIS A 122 -1.90 -4.91 -13.06
C HIS A 122 -2.29 -6.18 -12.28
N SER A 123 -1.37 -6.73 -11.48
CA SER A 123 -1.54 -8.04 -10.83
C SER A 123 -2.65 -8.07 -9.78
N HIS A 124 -2.94 -6.97 -9.09
CA HIS A 124 -3.87 -6.97 -7.95
C HIS A 124 -5.31 -7.32 -8.36
N TYR A 125 -5.80 -6.77 -9.49
CA TYR A 125 -7.21 -6.93 -9.91
C TYR A 125 -7.41 -7.90 -11.08
N ALA A 126 -6.48 -8.84 -11.20
CA ALA A 126 -6.56 -9.96 -12.14
C ALA A 126 -7.24 -11.20 -11.53
N MET A 127 -7.62 -11.16 -10.24
CA MET A 127 -7.96 -12.34 -9.46
C MET A 127 -9.37 -12.86 -9.68
N GLY A 128 -10.20 -12.15 -10.45
CA GLY A 128 -11.59 -12.52 -10.74
C GLY A 128 -11.85 -13.05 -12.15
N GLY A 129 -10.87 -13.02 -13.06
CA GLY A 129 -11.09 -13.28 -14.49
C GLY A 129 -11.86 -14.55 -14.83
N GLY A 130 -11.54 -15.67 -14.17
CA GLY A 130 -12.21 -16.95 -14.40
C GLY A 130 -13.65 -17.03 -13.90
N ALA A 131 -14.11 -16.07 -13.08
CA ALA A 131 -15.50 -15.99 -12.67
C ALA A 131 -16.37 -15.16 -13.65
N LEU A 132 -15.73 -14.35 -14.49
CA LEU A 132 -16.42 -13.53 -15.48
C LEU A 132 -16.82 -14.33 -16.73
N VAL A 133 -16.13 -15.41 -17.07
CA VAL A 133 -16.27 -16.13 -18.33
C VAL A 133 -16.58 -17.60 -18.14
N ASP A 134 -17.35 -18.19 -19.06
CA ASP A 134 -17.71 -19.62 -19.00
C ASP A 134 -16.66 -20.50 -19.71
N ASN A 135 -16.08 -20.00 -20.81
CA ASN A 135 -15.07 -20.71 -21.63
C ASN A 135 -13.81 -19.84 -21.74
N PRO A 136 -12.84 -19.96 -20.82
CA PRO A 136 -11.62 -19.14 -20.83
C PRO A 136 -10.77 -19.24 -22.10
N GLU A 137 -10.82 -20.40 -22.78
CA GLU A 137 -10.10 -20.62 -24.04
C GLU A 137 -10.59 -19.75 -25.22
N ASP A 138 -11.81 -19.24 -25.14
CA ASP A 138 -12.43 -18.39 -26.17
C ASP A 138 -12.17 -16.88 -25.91
N VAL A 139 -11.39 -16.53 -24.87
CA VAL A 139 -11.19 -15.17 -24.42
C VAL A 139 -9.76 -14.72 -24.62
N ILE A 140 -9.57 -13.54 -25.20
CA ILE A 140 -8.27 -12.88 -25.27
C ILE A 140 -7.99 -12.24 -23.92
N ILE A 141 -6.90 -12.64 -23.26
CA ILE A 141 -6.51 -12.09 -21.96
C ILE A 141 -5.20 -11.35 -22.13
N ILE A 142 -5.27 -10.02 -22.05
CA ILE A 142 -4.12 -9.12 -22.27
C ILE A 142 -3.59 -8.65 -20.93
N GLY A 143 -2.26 -8.70 -20.76
CA GLY A 143 -1.58 -8.20 -19.57
C GLY A 143 -0.18 -7.69 -19.87
N HIS A 144 0.37 -6.97 -18.89
CA HIS A 144 1.77 -6.60 -18.91
C HIS A 144 2.67 -7.84 -19.01
N PRO A 145 3.84 -7.81 -19.72
CA PRO A 145 4.74 -8.96 -19.85
C PRO A 145 5.15 -9.61 -18.52
N LYS A 146 5.18 -8.84 -17.43
CA LYS A 146 5.52 -9.31 -16.08
C LYS A 146 4.32 -9.78 -15.25
N LEU A 147 3.09 -9.64 -15.73
CA LEU A 147 1.89 -9.91 -14.95
C LEU A 147 1.85 -11.31 -14.35
N ASN A 148 1.98 -12.33 -15.19
CA ASN A 148 1.88 -13.73 -14.75
C ASN A 148 2.97 -14.10 -13.74
N GLU A 149 4.21 -13.63 -13.96
CA GLU A 149 5.32 -13.81 -13.04
C GLU A 149 5.07 -13.11 -11.70
N THR A 150 4.55 -11.87 -11.71
CA THR A 150 4.24 -11.10 -10.51
C THR A 150 3.17 -11.80 -9.67
N VAL A 151 2.10 -12.29 -10.31
CA VAL A 151 1.03 -13.05 -9.63
C VAL A 151 1.59 -14.33 -9.01
N GLU A 152 2.39 -15.10 -9.75
CA GLU A 152 3.02 -16.32 -9.24
C GLU A 152 3.92 -16.03 -8.02
N ASN A 153 4.75 -14.98 -8.09
CA ASN A 153 5.62 -14.58 -6.99
C ASN A 153 4.85 -14.11 -5.75
N SER A 154 3.72 -13.43 -5.93
CA SER A 154 2.84 -13.04 -4.82
C SER A 154 2.31 -14.26 -4.07
N PHE A 155 1.93 -15.33 -4.76
CA PHE A 155 1.53 -16.59 -4.13
C PHE A 155 2.68 -17.27 -3.40
N ARG A 156 3.89 -17.28 -3.96
CA ARG A 156 5.08 -17.82 -3.29
C ARG A 156 5.41 -17.05 -2.01
N GLY A 157 5.21 -15.73 -1.99
CA GLY A 157 5.38 -14.86 -0.82
C GLY A 157 4.28 -14.93 0.23
N GLY A 158 3.32 -15.86 0.12
CA GLY A 158 2.21 -15.99 1.07
C GLY A 158 1.05 -15.02 0.83
N GLY A 159 0.92 -14.51 -0.40
CA GLY A 159 -0.14 -13.57 -0.81
C GLY A 159 0.24 -12.10 -0.63
N ALA A 160 1.42 -11.80 -0.08
CA ALA A 160 1.96 -10.45 -0.03
C ALA A 160 3.04 -10.29 -1.12
N PRO A 161 2.95 -9.30 -1.99
CA PRO A 161 4.02 -8.99 -2.93
C PRO A 161 5.31 -8.69 -2.14
N SER A 162 6.32 -9.52 -2.33
CA SER A 162 7.62 -9.33 -1.71
C SER A 162 8.71 -9.97 -2.55
N VAL A 163 9.80 -9.24 -2.74
CA VAL A 163 11.03 -9.77 -3.34
C VAL A 163 11.65 -10.86 -2.46
N ILE A 164 11.39 -10.80 -1.15
CA ILE A 164 11.94 -11.72 -0.15
C ILE A 164 10.77 -12.51 0.47
N PRO A 165 10.49 -13.74 -0.01
CA PRO A 165 9.35 -14.53 0.47
C PRO A 165 9.32 -14.73 1.99
N GLU A 166 10.49 -14.82 2.65
CA GLU A 166 10.62 -15.06 4.08
C GLU A 166 9.98 -13.95 4.95
N VAL A 167 9.84 -12.73 4.44
CA VAL A 167 9.13 -11.65 5.14
C VAL A 167 7.63 -11.60 4.80
N GLY A 168 7.17 -12.43 3.86
CA GLY A 168 5.75 -12.53 3.49
C GLY A 168 4.80 -12.66 4.68
N PRO A 169 5.05 -13.53 5.68
CA PRO A 169 4.18 -13.68 6.84
C PRO A 169 3.98 -12.39 7.65
N ILE A 170 5.03 -11.58 7.84
CA ILE A 170 4.88 -10.30 8.56
C ILE A 170 4.23 -9.25 7.66
N LEU A 171 4.52 -9.23 6.36
CA LEU A 171 3.86 -8.32 5.43
C LEU A 171 2.36 -8.61 5.34
N THR A 172 1.94 -9.87 5.33
CA THR A 172 0.52 -10.26 5.35
C THR A 172 -0.17 -9.73 6.61
N ALA A 173 0.42 -9.89 7.79
CA ALA A 173 -0.14 -9.34 9.04
C ALA A 173 -0.28 -7.80 8.98
N ARG A 174 0.71 -7.12 8.38
CA ARG A 174 0.68 -5.67 8.20
C ARG A 174 -0.34 -5.22 7.15
N ILE A 175 -0.57 -6.01 6.07
CA ILE A 175 -1.65 -5.77 5.11
C ILE A 175 -3.00 -5.82 5.81
N ILE A 176 -3.26 -6.86 6.61
CA ILE A 176 -4.51 -7.02 7.37
C ILE A 176 -4.76 -5.81 8.27
N SER A 177 -3.72 -5.32 8.96
CA SER A 177 -3.82 -4.10 9.79
C SER A 177 -4.08 -2.85 8.95
N GLN A 178 -3.36 -2.68 7.83
CA GLN A 178 -3.47 -1.53 6.94
C GLN A 178 -4.87 -1.34 6.37
N PHE A 179 -5.50 -2.44 5.94
CA PHE A 179 -6.85 -2.41 5.37
C PHE A 179 -7.95 -2.50 6.43
N GLY A 180 -7.58 -2.44 7.72
CA GLY A 180 -8.56 -2.43 8.80
C GLY A 180 -9.36 -3.73 8.96
N ASN A 181 -8.85 -4.87 8.44
CA ASN A 181 -9.54 -6.16 8.56
C ASN A 181 -9.68 -6.65 10.01
N PHE A 182 -8.85 -6.14 10.93
CA PHE A 182 -9.00 -6.39 12.36
C PHE A 182 -10.02 -5.47 13.04
N LEU A 183 -10.46 -4.41 12.37
CA LEU A 183 -11.41 -3.46 12.94
C LEU A 183 -12.83 -4.04 12.88
N PRO A 184 -13.72 -3.68 13.83
CA PRO A 184 -15.11 -4.10 13.81
C PRO A 184 -15.85 -3.53 12.57
N GLU A 185 -16.98 -4.16 12.24
CA GLU A 185 -17.87 -3.70 11.16
C GLU A 185 -18.63 -2.43 11.57
N GLU A 186 -18.99 -2.34 12.85
CA GLU A 186 -19.80 -1.26 13.40
C GLU A 186 -19.18 -0.66 14.67
N GLY A 187 -19.58 0.58 14.99
CA GLY A 187 -19.18 1.28 16.20
C GLY A 187 -17.99 2.23 16.01
N PRO A 188 -17.55 2.90 17.10
CA PRO A 188 -16.59 4.01 17.03
C PRO A 188 -15.27 3.68 16.33
N ASP A 189 -14.78 2.47 16.52
CA ASP A 189 -13.50 1.98 15.97
C ASP A 189 -13.68 1.25 14.63
N ALA A 190 -14.86 1.28 14.02
CA ALA A 190 -15.15 0.56 12.78
C ALA A 190 -14.28 1.03 11.60
N ALA A 191 -14.08 0.12 10.66
CA ALA A 191 -13.46 0.44 9.38
C ALA A 191 -14.38 1.35 8.54
N VAL A 192 -13.78 2.26 7.77
CA VAL A 192 -14.53 3.21 6.91
C VAL A 192 -14.08 3.16 5.44
N ALA A 193 -13.00 2.45 5.15
CA ALA A 193 -12.56 2.17 3.80
C ALA A 193 -12.89 0.71 3.43
N PRO A 194 -13.00 0.37 2.14
CA PRO A 194 -13.13 -1.00 1.71
C PRO A 194 -12.02 -1.88 2.28
N LYS A 195 -12.37 -3.08 2.74
CA LYS A 195 -11.43 -4.07 3.23
C LYS A 195 -10.94 -4.96 2.08
N LEU A 196 -9.70 -5.43 2.17
CA LEU A 196 -9.26 -6.53 1.31
C LEU A 196 -9.90 -7.84 1.78
N GLU A 197 -10.44 -8.61 0.85
CA GLU A 197 -11.03 -9.92 1.10
C GLU A 197 -9.95 -11.02 1.22
N ILE A 198 -9.05 -10.90 2.21
CA ILE A 198 -7.89 -11.77 2.39
C ILE A 198 -8.32 -13.21 2.67
N GLY A 199 -7.73 -14.15 1.91
CA GLY A 199 -7.99 -15.58 2.06
C GLY A 199 -9.26 -16.06 1.38
N LYS A 200 -10.02 -15.20 0.71
CA LYS A 200 -11.15 -15.59 -0.13
C LYS A 200 -10.70 -16.32 -1.39
N PRO A 201 -11.58 -17.15 -2.00
CA PRO A 201 -11.28 -17.81 -3.26
C PRO A 201 -11.00 -16.81 -4.38
N ILE A 202 -10.03 -17.14 -5.22
CA ILE A 202 -9.68 -16.39 -6.42
C ILE A 202 -9.95 -17.24 -7.67
N ALA A 203 -10.06 -16.58 -8.82
CA ALA A 203 -10.27 -17.18 -10.14
C ALA A 203 -9.36 -16.51 -11.18
N PHE A 204 -8.05 -16.44 -10.88
CA PHE A 204 -7.08 -15.87 -11.79
C PHE A 204 -7.00 -16.66 -13.11
N LEU A 205 -7.05 -15.95 -14.22
CA LEU A 205 -6.74 -16.46 -15.55
C LEU A 205 -5.43 -15.79 -16.02
N PRO A 206 -4.36 -16.56 -16.28
CA PRO A 206 -3.13 -16.00 -16.81
C PRO A 206 -3.35 -15.25 -18.12
N ALA A 207 -2.64 -14.15 -18.31
CA ALA A 207 -2.61 -13.48 -19.59
C ALA A 207 -2.08 -14.45 -20.66
N ASN A 208 -2.87 -14.63 -21.74
CA ASN A 208 -2.50 -15.43 -22.90
C ASN A 208 -1.90 -14.58 -24.04
N ARG A 209 -1.95 -13.24 -23.89
CA ARG A 209 -1.32 -12.27 -24.75
C ARG A 209 -0.64 -11.20 -23.90
N THR A 210 0.62 -10.93 -24.16
CA THR A 210 1.36 -9.76 -23.67
C THR A 210 1.52 -8.74 -24.79
N VAL A 211 1.80 -7.49 -24.43
CA VAL A 211 1.97 -6.38 -25.35
C VAL A 211 3.26 -5.62 -25.03
N GLU A 212 3.88 -5.06 -26.07
CA GLU A 212 5.06 -4.22 -25.92
C GLU A 212 4.66 -2.75 -25.72
N ASP A 213 5.60 -1.94 -25.21
CA ASP A 213 5.33 -0.51 -25.01
C ASP A 213 5.04 0.21 -26.33
N GLY A 214 3.95 0.98 -26.34
CA GLY A 214 3.47 1.70 -27.53
C GLY A 214 2.80 0.81 -28.59
N GLU A 215 2.69 -0.51 -28.37
CA GLU A 215 2.04 -1.44 -29.32
C GLU A 215 0.57 -1.07 -29.51
N THR A 216 0.13 -1.10 -30.78
CA THR A 216 -1.29 -0.96 -31.14
C THR A 216 -1.83 -2.32 -31.58
N VAL A 217 -2.89 -2.75 -30.89
CA VAL A 217 -3.56 -4.02 -31.15
C VAL A 217 -5.02 -3.76 -31.49
N GLU A 218 -5.55 -4.48 -32.45
CA GLU A 218 -7.00 -4.53 -32.69
C GLU A 218 -7.62 -5.61 -31.78
N VAL A 219 -8.53 -5.17 -30.89
CA VAL A 219 -9.26 -6.02 -29.96
C VAL A 219 -10.75 -5.87 -30.24
N LEU A 220 -11.40 -6.91 -30.73
CA LEU A 220 -12.82 -6.91 -31.09
C LEU A 220 -13.23 -5.71 -31.96
N GLY A 221 -12.45 -5.43 -33.01
CA GLY A 221 -12.69 -4.33 -33.94
C GLY A 221 -12.31 -2.94 -33.45
N LEU A 222 -11.77 -2.78 -32.22
CA LEU A 222 -11.26 -1.52 -31.70
C LEU A 222 -9.74 -1.50 -31.69
N LYS A 223 -9.15 -0.41 -32.21
CA LYS A 223 -7.71 -0.19 -32.07
C LYS A 223 -7.41 0.31 -30.66
N MET A 224 -6.50 -0.37 -29.96
CA MET A 224 -6.06 -0.05 -28.63
C MET A 224 -4.53 0.09 -28.62
N GLN A 225 -4.04 1.22 -28.11
CA GLN A 225 -2.61 1.42 -27.90
C GLN A 225 -2.27 1.16 -26.45
N PHE A 226 -1.24 0.35 -26.21
CA PHE A 226 -0.83 -0.12 -24.90
C PHE A 226 0.49 0.51 -24.48
N PHE A 227 0.60 0.85 -23.19
CA PHE A 227 1.82 1.41 -22.61
C PHE A 227 2.22 0.63 -21.38
N THR A 228 3.47 0.16 -21.34
CA THR A 228 4.03 -0.71 -20.31
C THR A 228 5.28 -0.14 -19.63
N GLU A 229 5.82 0.99 -20.12
CA GLU A 229 7.09 1.56 -19.67
C GLU A 229 7.05 2.02 -18.21
N PHE A 230 5.93 2.63 -17.78
CA PHE A 230 5.85 3.25 -16.46
C PHE A 230 5.20 2.33 -15.44
N ILE A 231 5.66 2.46 -14.17
CA ILE A 231 5.23 1.65 -13.03
C ILE A 231 4.59 2.58 -11.99
N SER A 232 3.44 2.18 -11.45
CA SER A 232 2.82 2.81 -10.30
C SER A 232 3.17 2.07 -9.01
N ASP A 233 2.26 1.33 -8.43
CA ASP A 233 2.47 0.45 -7.28
C ASP A 233 2.88 -0.97 -7.67
N ASP A 234 2.72 -1.33 -8.95
CA ASP A 234 3.13 -2.57 -9.60
C ASP A 234 3.35 -2.30 -11.09
N TYR A 235 3.86 -3.30 -11.83
CA TYR A 235 3.87 -3.31 -13.29
C TYR A 235 2.46 -3.16 -13.83
N ASN A 236 2.20 -2.09 -14.55
CA ASN A 236 0.85 -1.81 -15.00
C ASN A 236 0.74 -1.56 -16.50
N LEU A 237 -0.49 -1.63 -16.99
CA LEU A 237 -0.85 -1.48 -18.38
C LEU A 237 -1.83 -0.32 -18.53
N THR A 238 -1.37 0.77 -19.14
CA THR A 238 -2.22 1.88 -19.57
C THR A 238 -2.70 1.62 -20.99
N VAL A 239 -3.97 1.87 -21.25
CA VAL A 239 -4.60 1.60 -22.55
C VAL A 239 -5.28 2.85 -23.07
N TYR A 240 -4.90 3.30 -24.27
CA TYR A 240 -5.58 4.36 -25.01
C TYR A 240 -6.43 3.76 -26.13
N VAL A 241 -7.69 4.17 -26.21
CA VAL A 241 -8.66 3.76 -27.24
C VAL A 241 -8.99 4.99 -28.09
N PRO A 242 -8.29 5.21 -29.24
CA PRO A 242 -8.44 6.41 -30.05
C PRO A 242 -9.87 6.68 -30.54
N GLU A 243 -10.60 5.63 -30.98
CA GLU A 243 -11.95 5.75 -31.50
C GLU A 243 -12.96 6.22 -30.45
N LYS A 244 -12.64 6.09 -29.17
CA LYS A 244 -13.47 6.53 -28.04
C LYS A 244 -12.85 7.74 -27.32
N ASP A 245 -11.67 8.19 -27.75
CA ASP A 245 -10.87 9.24 -27.09
C ASP A 245 -10.74 9.01 -25.58
N MET A 246 -10.42 7.76 -25.21
CA MET A 246 -10.47 7.26 -23.84
C MET A 246 -9.17 6.63 -23.41
N VAL A 247 -8.78 6.87 -22.15
CA VAL A 247 -7.67 6.16 -21.47
C VAL A 247 -8.19 5.37 -20.28
N MET A 248 -7.73 4.13 -20.16
CA MET A 248 -7.86 3.27 -18.97
C MET A 248 -6.50 3.15 -18.30
N ASN A 249 -6.41 3.31 -16.96
CA ASN A 249 -5.13 3.38 -16.28
C ASN A 249 -5.19 3.05 -14.78
N ASN A 250 -4.01 2.76 -14.19
CA ASN A 250 -3.79 2.60 -12.75
C ASN A 250 -2.83 3.67 -12.18
N PHE A 251 -2.67 4.84 -12.79
CA PHE A 251 -1.82 5.91 -12.27
C PHE A 251 -2.59 6.98 -11.52
N PHE A 252 -3.77 7.33 -12.01
CA PHE A 252 -4.61 8.35 -11.40
C PHE A 252 -5.53 7.73 -10.36
N TRP A 253 -5.17 7.92 -9.08
CA TRP A 253 -5.86 7.37 -7.93
C TRP A 253 -6.83 8.37 -7.29
N PRO A 254 -7.80 7.90 -6.48
CA PRO A 254 -8.70 8.76 -5.71
C PRO A 254 -8.01 9.22 -4.42
N GLY A 255 -7.00 10.03 -4.55
CA GLY A 255 -6.20 10.52 -3.43
C GLY A 255 -4.72 10.50 -3.73
N THR A 256 -3.94 10.91 -2.74
CA THR A 256 -2.47 10.91 -2.82
C THR A 256 -1.96 9.54 -3.27
N PRO A 257 -1.07 9.47 -4.29
CA PRO A 257 -0.56 8.21 -4.76
C PRO A 257 0.17 7.49 -3.63
N ASN A 258 0.09 6.17 -3.62
CA ASN A 258 0.71 5.35 -2.59
C ASN A 258 2.22 5.22 -2.80
N LEU A 259 2.94 6.35 -2.77
CA LEU A 259 4.40 6.41 -2.96
C LEU A 259 5.16 5.63 -1.90
N TYR A 260 4.61 5.54 -0.70
CA TYR A 260 5.06 4.64 0.35
C TYR A 260 3.85 4.07 1.09
N THR A 261 3.87 2.78 1.35
CA THR A 261 2.84 2.10 2.12
C THR A 261 3.38 1.62 3.47
N LEU A 262 2.67 1.94 4.57
CA LEU A 262 3.11 1.62 5.93
C LEU A 262 3.29 0.12 6.18
N ARG A 263 2.58 -0.74 5.44
CA ARG A 263 2.79 -2.19 5.52
C ARG A 263 4.19 -2.63 5.09
N GLY A 264 4.87 -1.83 4.30
CA GLY A 264 6.12 -2.16 3.62
C GLY A 264 5.88 -2.62 2.19
N ALA A 265 6.72 -2.14 1.29
CA ALA A 265 6.78 -2.52 -0.12
C ALA A 265 8.16 -2.15 -0.68
N GLU A 266 8.42 -2.55 -1.91
CA GLU A 266 9.53 -2.02 -2.68
C GLU A 266 9.39 -0.50 -2.84
N TYR A 267 10.53 0.16 -3.09
CA TYR A 267 10.51 1.59 -3.36
C TYR A 267 9.73 1.90 -4.63
N ARG A 268 8.78 2.80 -4.53
CA ARG A 268 7.98 3.32 -5.63
C ARG A 268 8.53 4.66 -6.04
N SER A 269 9.08 4.74 -7.25
CA SER A 269 9.68 5.99 -7.75
C SER A 269 8.62 7.04 -8.02
N PRO A 270 8.63 8.18 -7.31
CA PRO A 270 7.70 9.28 -7.59
C PRO A 270 7.84 9.79 -9.03
N LEU A 271 9.07 9.79 -9.57
CA LEU A 271 9.34 10.27 -10.92
C LEU A 271 8.73 9.37 -12.00
N ILE A 272 8.86 8.04 -11.86
CA ILE A 272 8.26 7.08 -12.80
C ILE A 272 6.74 7.17 -12.74
N TRP A 273 6.15 7.26 -11.54
CA TRP A 273 4.71 7.43 -11.38
C TRP A 273 4.21 8.72 -12.04
N ARG A 274 4.88 9.85 -11.77
CA ARG A 274 4.59 11.14 -12.40
C ARG A 274 4.67 11.08 -13.93
N ASP A 275 5.68 10.40 -14.47
CA ASP A 275 5.87 10.32 -15.92
C ASP A 275 4.76 9.45 -16.57
N GLY A 276 4.23 8.44 -15.87
CA GLY A 276 3.01 7.73 -16.28
C GLY A 276 1.78 8.65 -16.34
N ILE A 277 1.58 9.51 -15.33
CA ILE A 277 0.53 10.55 -15.38
C ILE A 277 0.75 11.54 -16.52
N LYS A 278 2.01 11.93 -16.76
CA LYS A 278 2.38 12.82 -17.87
C LYS A 278 2.06 12.22 -19.23
N LEU A 279 2.30 10.92 -19.41
CA LEU A 279 1.90 10.19 -20.61
C LEU A 279 0.39 10.36 -20.85
N ILE A 280 -0.43 10.04 -19.85
CA ILE A 280 -1.89 10.12 -19.93
C ILE A 280 -2.33 11.56 -20.28
N ARG A 281 -1.78 12.56 -19.58
CA ARG A 281 -2.08 13.98 -19.86
C ARG A 281 -1.74 14.38 -21.29
N ASN A 282 -0.64 13.88 -21.85
CA ASN A 282 -0.19 14.21 -23.20
C ASN A 282 -1.07 13.56 -24.29
N LEU A 283 -1.76 12.45 -23.98
CA LEU A 283 -2.74 11.84 -24.88
C LEU A 283 -4.02 12.70 -24.99
N GLN A 284 -4.25 13.62 -24.03
CA GLN A 284 -5.40 14.53 -23.99
C GLN A 284 -6.76 13.81 -24.17
N PRO A 285 -7.07 12.76 -23.39
CA PRO A 285 -8.30 12.02 -23.59
C PRO A 285 -9.54 12.83 -23.18
N GLU A 286 -10.66 12.55 -23.86
CA GLU A 286 -11.99 13.06 -23.45
C GLU A 286 -12.56 12.26 -22.26
N ILE A 287 -12.12 11.00 -22.09
CA ILE A 287 -12.59 10.11 -21.04
C ILE A 287 -11.39 9.48 -20.34
N LEU A 288 -11.36 9.59 -19.03
CA LEU A 288 -10.36 8.94 -18.17
C LEU A 288 -11.05 7.93 -17.24
N CYS A 289 -10.83 6.65 -17.49
CA CYS A 289 -11.26 5.55 -16.63
C CYS A 289 -10.06 5.07 -15.80
N SER A 290 -10.18 5.13 -14.49
CA SER A 290 -9.10 4.74 -13.58
C SER A 290 -9.51 3.53 -12.76
N THR A 291 -8.55 2.65 -12.47
CA THR A 291 -8.77 1.43 -11.68
C THR A 291 -9.41 1.74 -10.32
N HIS A 292 -9.10 2.87 -9.70
CA HIS A 292 -9.60 3.20 -8.35
C HIS A 292 -10.49 4.44 -8.28
N ALA A 293 -10.28 5.42 -9.15
CA ALA A 293 -11.02 6.68 -9.12
C ALA A 293 -12.29 6.62 -9.98
N ARG A 294 -13.27 7.46 -9.65
CA ARG A 294 -14.40 7.69 -10.55
C ARG A 294 -13.92 8.13 -11.93
N ALA A 295 -14.64 7.74 -12.96
CA ALA A 295 -14.35 8.21 -14.31
C ALA A 295 -14.48 9.74 -14.41
N VAL A 296 -13.55 10.36 -15.15
CA VAL A 296 -13.54 11.81 -15.42
C VAL A 296 -13.80 12.06 -16.90
N LYS A 297 -14.60 13.08 -17.23
CA LYS A 297 -14.94 13.45 -18.60
C LYS A 297 -14.57 14.90 -18.86
N GLY A 298 -14.10 15.18 -20.08
CA GLY A 298 -13.71 16.51 -20.56
C GLY A 298 -12.20 16.74 -20.52
N LYS A 299 -11.60 17.03 -21.68
CA LYS A 299 -10.14 17.20 -21.87
C LYS A 299 -9.52 18.23 -20.93
N GLU A 300 -10.17 19.39 -20.81
CA GLU A 300 -9.69 20.48 -19.97
C GLU A 300 -9.70 20.07 -18.48
N LEU A 301 -10.78 19.43 -18.03
CA LEU A 301 -10.90 18.98 -16.65
C LEU A 301 -9.89 17.87 -16.33
N ILE A 302 -9.75 16.89 -17.22
CA ILE A 302 -8.76 15.80 -17.09
C ILE A 302 -7.36 16.39 -17.05
N THR A 303 -7.03 17.29 -17.98
CA THR A 303 -5.71 17.96 -18.02
C THR A 303 -5.43 18.72 -16.73
N ALA A 304 -6.40 19.46 -16.20
CA ALA A 304 -6.25 20.20 -14.94
C ALA A 304 -6.00 19.27 -13.76
N LYS A 305 -6.82 18.20 -13.61
CA LYS A 305 -6.68 17.21 -12.54
C LYS A 305 -5.34 16.47 -12.60
N LEU A 306 -4.95 15.97 -13.77
CA LEU A 306 -3.66 15.29 -13.95
C LEU A 306 -2.48 16.23 -13.68
N THR A 307 -2.60 17.53 -14.03
CA THR A 307 -1.56 18.51 -13.72
C THR A 307 -1.42 18.73 -12.22
N ALA A 308 -2.51 18.97 -11.50
CA ALA A 308 -2.49 19.12 -10.05
C ALA A 308 -1.96 17.86 -9.35
N TYR A 309 -2.28 16.68 -9.87
CA TYR A 309 -1.78 15.41 -9.36
C TYR A 309 -0.26 15.25 -9.57
N MET A 310 0.25 15.63 -10.75
CA MET A 310 1.69 15.68 -11.04
C MET A 310 2.42 16.68 -10.14
N ASP A 311 1.83 17.84 -9.88
CA ASP A 311 2.40 18.86 -9.01
C ASP A 311 2.54 18.34 -7.58
N MET A 312 1.55 17.63 -7.06
CA MET A 312 1.60 16.98 -5.75
C MET A 312 2.76 15.98 -5.65
N ILE A 313 2.93 15.11 -6.66
CA ILE A 313 4.04 14.14 -6.70
C ILE A 313 5.38 14.87 -6.78
N SER A 314 5.49 15.88 -7.67
CA SER A 314 6.72 16.65 -7.86
C SER A 314 7.11 17.41 -6.58
N ILE A 315 6.15 18.08 -5.94
CA ILE A 315 6.40 18.78 -4.67
C ILE A 315 6.87 17.81 -3.60
N THR A 316 6.22 16.64 -3.47
CA THR A 316 6.64 15.61 -2.51
C THR A 316 8.10 15.22 -2.71
N TYR A 317 8.50 14.93 -3.94
CA TYR A 317 9.85 14.50 -4.27
C TYR A 317 10.86 15.66 -4.18
N ASP A 318 10.60 16.77 -4.87
CA ASP A 318 11.55 17.86 -5.01
C ASP A 318 11.78 18.58 -3.68
N GLN A 319 10.73 18.79 -2.86
CA GLN A 319 10.90 19.38 -1.53
C GLN A 319 11.61 18.43 -0.57
N THR A 320 11.42 17.11 -0.69
CA THR A 320 12.23 16.14 0.06
C THR A 320 13.69 16.28 -0.30
N LEU A 321 14.06 16.29 -1.58
CA LEU A 321 15.45 16.47 -2.01
C LEU A 321 16.01 17.83 -1.55
N ARG A 322 15.20 18.89 -1.64
CA ARG A 322 15.59 20.22 -1.16
C ARG A 322 15.90 20.20 0.34
N GLY A 323 15.06 19.58 1.15
CA GLY A 323 15.30 19.45 2.59
C GLY A 323 16.56 18.62 2.90
N ILE A 324 16.78 17.52 2.16
CA ILE A 324 18.02 16.72 2.25
C ILE A 324 19.25 17.61 1.98
N MET A 325 19.21 18.43 0.92
CA MET A 325 20.30 19.35 0.59
C MET A 325 20.49 20.46 1.62
N MET A 326 19.50 20.71 2.47
CA MET A 326 19.58 21.61 3.62
C MET A 326 20.07 20.92 4.90
N GLY A 327 20.35 19.61 4.85
CA GLY A 327 20.82 18.81 5.96
C GLY A 327 19.73 18.28 6.89
N MET A 328 18.47 18.27 6.43
CA MET A 328 17.34 17.75 7.22
C MET A 328 17.34 16.23 7.23
N GLY A 329 17.06 15.64 8.39
CA GLY A 329 16.79 14.22 8.55
C GLY A 329 15.32 13.84 8.29
N PRO A 330 15.00 12.53 8.33
CA PRO A 330 13.65 12.04 8.04
C PRO A 330 12.53 12.68 8.87
N ASP A 331 12.77 12.85 10.18
CA ASP A 331 11.77 13.44 11.08
C ASP A 331 11.50 14.92 10.79
N GLU A 332 12.53 15.68 10.39
CA GLU A 332 12.38 17.07 10.00
C GLU A 332 11.67 17.21 8.65
N LEU A 333 11.99 16.31 7.71
CA LEU A 333 11.40 16.32 6.37
C LEU A 333 9.89 16.11 6.38
N ARG A 334 9.34 15.29 7.28
CA ARG A 334 7.90 15.08 7.40
C ARG A 334 7.13 16.35 7.78
N HIS A 335 7.79 17.34 8.39
CA HIS A 335 7.23 18.66 8.72
C HIS A 335 7.57 19.71 7.67
N PHE A 336 8.67 19.54 6.94
CA PHE A 336 9.12 20.46 5.91
C PHE A 336 8.33 20.33 4.61
N VAL A 337 7.99 19.10 4.19
CA VAL A 337 7.26 18.86 2.94
C VAL A 337 5.77 19.11 3.16
N GLN A 338 5.30 20.27 2.72
CA GLN A 338 3.91 20.71 2.83
C GLN A 338 3.33 21.01 1.46
N PHE A 339 2.04 20.75 1.28
CA PHE A 339 1.33 21.08 0.06
C PHE A 339 0.79 22.51 0.11
N PRO A 340 0.97 23.29 -0.95
CA PRO A 340 0.28 24.57 -1.07
C PRO A 340 -1.24 24.38 -1.14
N GLU A 341 -1.98 25.38 -0.67
CA GLU A 341 -3.45 25.30 -0.50
C GLU A 341 -4.18 24.90 -1.78
N TYR A 342 -3.74 25.42 -2.94
CA TYR A 342 -4.39 25.11 -4.22
C TYR A 342 -4.39 23.61 -4.58
N LEU A 343 -3.43 22.83 -4.09
CA LEU A 343 -3.43 21.38 -4.29
C LEU A 343 -4.50 20.67 -3.44
N ASN A 344 -4.86 21.24 -2.30
CA ASN A 344 -5.92 20.71 -1.46
C ASN A 344 -7.32 20.97 -2.03
N GLU A 345 -7.44 21.89 -3.00
CA GLU A 345 -8.70 22.16 -3.69
C GLU A 345 -9.06 21.07 -4.73
N THR A 346 -8.09 20.25 -5.15
CA THR A 346 -8.32 19.14 -6.06
C THR A 346 -8.70 17.90 -5.25
N PRO A 347 -9.95 17.39 -5.34
CA PRO A 347 -10.41 16.27 -4.54
C PRO A 347 -9.52 15.03 -4.64
N GLU A 348 -8.94 14.76 -5.81
CA GLU A 348 -8.07 13.60 -6.02
C GLU A 348 -6.67 13.74 -5.40
N ASN A 349 -6.32 14.92 -4.85
CA ASN A 349 -5.14 15.12 -4.04
C ASN A 349 -5.39 14.84 -2.53
N PHE A 350 -6.60 14.42 -2.18
CA PHE A 350 -6.96 14.11 -0.82
C PHE A 350 -6.13 12.96 -0.25
N GLN A 351 -5.69 13.11 1.00
CA GLN A 351 -4.87 12.11 1.68
C GLN A 351 -5.75 11.08 2.40
N GLY A 352 -6.64 10.42 1.65
CA GLY A 352 -7.62 9.48 2.19
C GLY A 352 -7.12 8.05 2.36
N TYR A 353 -6.06 7.66 1.64
CA TYR A 353 -5.41 6.36 1.73
C TYR A 353 -4.01 6.51 2.31
N GLY A 354 -3.03 6.95 1.52
CA GLY A 354 -1.69 7.31 1.99
C GLY A 354 -1.63 8.77 2.43
N GLU A 355 -0.71 9.08 3.32
CA GLU A 355 -0.49 10.44 3.80
C GLU A 355 0.91 10.92 3.44
N SER A 356 1.01 12.14 2.90
CA SER A 356 2.26 12.71 2.41
C SER A 356 3.34 12.81 3.49
N VAL A 357 2.96 12.86 4.76
CA VAL A 357 3.88 12.92 5.89
C VAL A 357 4.82 11.69 5.99
N HIS A 358 4.43 10.57 5.38
CA HIS A 358 5.22 9.33 5.41
C HIS A 358 6.15 9.16 4.20
N PHE A 359 5.96 9.94 3.14
CA PHE A 359 6.70 9.75 1.89
C PHE A 359 8.14 10.27 1.94
N PRO A 360 8.43 11.43 2.57
CA PRO A 360 9.80 11.97 2.63
C PRO A 360 10.79 11.02 3.30
N GLU A 361 10.39 10.30 4.34
CA GLU A 361 11.23 9.34 5.03
C GLU A 361 11.61 8.16 4.11
N ALA A 362 10.65 7.64 3.34
CA ALA A 362 10.90 6.57 2.39
C ALA A 362 11.81 7.01 1.23
N ILE A 363 11.61 8.22 0.72
CA ILE A 363 12.47 8.82 -0.32
C ILE A 363 13.87 9.02 0.24
N TYR A 364 14.00 9.58 1.44
CA TYR A 364 15.28 9.80 2.13
C TYR A 364 16.07 8.49 2.24
N GLN A 365 15.44 7.45 2.78
CA GLN A 365 16.08 6.14 2.98
C GLN A 365 16.53 5.51 1.66
N TYR A 366 15.76 5.69 0.59
CA TYR A 366 16.12 5.19 -0.74
C TYR A 366 17.30 5.97 -1.34
N VAL A 367 17.30 7.30 -1.22
CA VAL A 367 18.28 8.18 -1.87
C VAL A 367 19.65 8.12 -1.20
N ILE A 368 19.72 8.16 0.14
CA ILE A 368 20.98 8.25 0.89
C ILE A 368 21.11 7.26 2.05
N GLY A 369 20.10 6.40 2.30
CA GLY A 369 20.15 5.39 3.36
C GLY A 369 19.63 5.90 4.70
N TRP A 370 19.84 5.13 5.77
CA TRP A 370 19.26 5.40 7.09
C TRP A 370 19.97 6.47 7.91
N PHE A 371 21.23 6.77 7.60
CA PHE A 371 22.04 7.68 8.40
C PHE A 371 21.78 9.14 8.03
N ASP A 372 21.25 9.91 8.97
CA ASP A 372 20.83 11.30 8.82
C ASP A 372 21.90 12.34 9.18
N TRP A 373 23.18 11.96 9.11
CA TRP A 373 24.33 12.80 9.45
C TRP A 373 24.50 13.15 10.94
N ASP A 374 23.55 12.80 11.82
CA ASP A 374 23.70 12.96 13.26
C ASP A 374 24.59 11.85 13.83
N ALA A 375 25.88 12.17 14.07
CA ALA A 375 26.85 11.21 14.59
C ALA A 375 26.44 10.59 15.93
N THR A 376 25.58 11.22 16.72
CA THR A 376 25.09 10.64 18.00
C THR A 376 24.20 9.41 17.78
N LYS A 377 23.66 9.25 16.58
CA LYS A 377 22.82 8.09 16.19
C LYS A 377 23.62 6.86 15.79
N LEU A 378 24.95 6.96 15.61
CA LEU A 378 25.80 5.82 15.22
C LEU A 378 25.88 4.73 16.30
N PHE A 379 25.75 5.09 17.57
CA PHE A 379 25.84 4.17 18.70
C PHE A 379 24.65 4.35 19.65
N LYS A 380 23.44 4.10 19.16
CA LYS A 380 22.23 4.17 19.97
C LYS A 380 22.21 3.05 21.01
N ILE A 381 21.88 3.39 22.24
CA ILE A 381 21.57 2.40 23.28
C ILE A 381 20.25 1.69 22.97
N ALA A 382 20.05 0.53 23.58
CA ALA A 382 18.82 -0.23 23.36
C ALA A 382 17.56 0.58 23.74
N PRO A 383 16.43 0.44 23.02
CA PRO A 383 15.22 1.22 23.30
C PRO A 383 14.72 1.13 24.73
N ILE A 384 14.84 -0.05 25.39
CA ILE A 384 14.46 -0.22 26.79
C ILE A 384 15.38 0.58 27.71
N ASP A 385 16.71 0.54 27.50
CA ASP A 385 17.67 1.32 28.28
C ASP A 385 17.45 2.83 28.11
N ALA A 386 17.13 3.27 26.89
CA ALA A 386 16.79 4.65 26.61
C ALA A 386 15.53 5.08 27.38
N ALA A 387 14.47 4.26 27.33
CA ALA A 387 13.22 4.51 28.04
C ALA A 387 13.44 4.58 29.56
N GLU A 388 14.23 3.65 30.14
CA GLU A 388 14.55 3.65 31.58
C GLU A 388 15.20 4.95 32.02
N ARG A 389 16.25 5.38 31.31
CA ARG A 389 16.97 6.61 31.59
C ARG A 389 16.09 7.85 31.42
N THR A 390 15.31 7.89 30.34
CA THR A 390 14.38 9.00 30.08
C THR A 390 13.32 9.12 31.16
N VAL A 391 12.69 8.01 31.54
CA VAL A 391 11.67 7.99 32.60
C VAL A 391 12.29 8.39 33.97
N ALA A 392 13.51 7.95 34.27
CA ALA A 392 14.21 8.36 35.49
C ALA A 392 14.50 9.86 35.51
N LEU A 393 15.03 10.43 34.42
CA LEU A 393 15.29 11.87 34.28
C LEU A 393 14.02 12.71 34.39
N MET A 394 12.88 12.23 33.89
CA MET A 394 11.57 12.87 34.00
C MET A 394 10.95 12.75 35.41
N GLY A 395 11.63 12.08 36.33
CA GLY A 395 11.21 11.93 37.73
C GLY A 395 10.33 10.74 38.01
N GLY A 396 10.39 9.72 37.14
CA GLY A 396 9.80 8.39 37.34
C GLY A 396 8.45 8.20 36.63
N LYS A 397 8.02 6.93 36.52
CA LYS A 397 6.82 6.50 35.79
C LYS A 397 5.58 7.33 36.11
N LYS A 398 5.30 7.62 37.39
CA LYS A 398 4.14 8.40 37.82
C LYS A 398 4.10 9.81 37.24
N LYS A 399 5.26 10.49 37.14
CA LYS A 399 5.33 11.82 36.57
C LYS A 399 5.14 11.81 35.04
N VAL A 400 5.71 10.80 34.36
CA VAL A 400 5.49 10.63 32.91
C VAL A 400 4.03 10.35 32.60
N ILE A 401 3.37 9.44 33.32
CA ILE A 401 1.94 9.15 33.15
C ILE A 401 1.10 10.41 33.38
N LYS A 402 1.43 11.22 34.41
CA LYS A 402 0.76 12.49 34.64
C LYS A 402 0.95 13.46 33.47
N ALA A 403 2.18 13.62 32.99
CA ALA A 403 2.50 14.48 31.83
C ALA A 403 1.78 14.01 30.56
N THR A 404 1.72 12.70 30.33
CA THR A 404 0.95 12.09 29.24
C THR A 404 -0.53 12.46 29.29
N ARG A 405 -1.14 12.35 30.47
CA ARG A 405 -2.55 12.72 30.67
C ARG A 405 -2.80 14.22 30.50
N ASP A 406 -1.85 15.05 30.93
CA ASP A 406 -1.92 16.50 30.75
C ASP A 406 -1.80 16.87 29.25
N ALA A 407 -0.93 16.22 28.50
CA ALA A 407 -0.82 16.35 27.04
C ALA A 407 -2.10 15.86 26.33
N PHE A 408 -2.65 14.71 26.73
CA PHE A 408 -3.91 14.19 26.21
C PHE A 408 -5.08 15.18 26.40
N LYS A 409 -5.21 15.77 27.59
CA LYS A 409 -6.26 16.78 27.88
C LYS A 409 -6.11 18.04 27.01
N LYS A 410 -4.89 18.39 26.63
CA LYS A 410 -4.59 19.50 25.71
C LYS A 410 -4.74 19.12 24.25
N GLN A 411 -5.13 17.88 23.95
CA GLN A 411 -5.20 17.30 22.60
C GLN A 411 -3.84 17.25 21.88
N GLU A 412 -2.73 17.25 22.59
CA GLU A 412 -1.38 17.04 22.08
C GLU A 412 -1.11 15.53 21.93
N PHE A 413 -1.91 14.84 21.09
CA PHE A 413 -1.97 13.37 21.06
C PHE A 413 -0.68 12.73 20.57
N ALA A 414 0.01 13.33 19.60
CA ALA A 414 1.31 12.83 19.13
C ALA A 414 2.36 12.90 20.26
N TRP A 415 2.42 14.03 20.97
CA TRP A 415 3.29 14.17 22.13
C TRP A 415 2.92 13.20 23.26
N ALA A 416 1.63 13.03 23.52
CA ALA A 416 1.17 12.04 24.51
C ALA A 416 1.59 10.60 24.12
N ALA A 417 1.58 10.26 22.81
CA ALA A 417 2.03 8.97 22.32
C ALA A 417 3.53 8.73 22.55
N GLU A 418 4.37 9.74 22.31
CA GLU A 418 5.81 9.66 22.59
C GLU A 418 6.10 9.48 24.08
N LEU A 419 5.37 10.20 24.94
CA LEU A 419 5.53 10.07 26.38
C LEU A 419 5.12 8.69 26.90
N VAL A 420 3.93 8.21 26.53
CA VAL A 420 3.41 6.93 27.02
C VAL A 420 4.23 5.75 26.52
N GLN A 421 4.81 5.83 25.33
CA GLN A 421 5.65 4.77 24.78
C GLN A 421 6.84 4.43 25.68
N ASN A 422 7.47 5.43 26.32
CA ASN A 422 8.59 5.20 27.25
C ASN A 422 8.15 4.37 28.47
N VAL A 423 6.98 4.65 29.02
CA VAL A 423 6.47 3.88 30.19
C VAL A 423 5.97 2.51 29.77
N TYR A 424 5.35 2.42 28.59
CA TYR A 424 4.87 1.14 28.03
C TYR A 424 6.01 0.16 27.77
N LEU A 425 7.16 0.61 27.23
CA LEU A 425 8.33 -0.24 27.02
C LEU A 425 8.85 -0.86 28.32
N LEU A 426 8.74 -0.13 29.45
CA LEU A 426 9.20 -0.61 30.75
C LEU A 426 8.19 -1.51 31.49
N ASP A 427 6.93 -1.46 31.12
CA ASP A 427 5.86 -2.20 31.79
C ASP A 427 4.67 -2.43 30.83
N PRO A 428 4.86 -3.31 29.83
CA PRO A 428 3.87 -3.51 28.77
C PRO A 428 2.61 -4.23 29.24
N MET A 429 2.63 -4.80 30.47
CA MET A 429 1.47 -5.47 31.07
C MET A 429 0.64 -4.57 31.97
N ASN A 430 1.07 -3.34 32.21
CA ASN A 430 0.37 -2.39 33.06
C ASN A 430 -0.93 -1.92 32.40
N GLU A 431 -2.08 -2.26 32.98
CA GLU A 431 -3.40 -1.98 32.41
C GLU A 431 -3.67 -0.48 32.25
N GLU A 432 -3.25 0.36 33.23
CA GLU A 432 -3.42 1.83 33.16
C GLU A 432 -2.64 2.40 31.97
N VAL A 433 -1.41 1.94 31.76
CA VAL A 433 -0.53 2.42 30.67
C VAL A 433 -1.05 1.93 29.32
N ARG A 434 -1.48 0.68 29.24
CA ARG A 434 -2.09 0.11 28.03
C ARG A 434 -3.35 0.88 27.62
N GLN A 435 -4.26 1.11 28.59
CA GLN A 435 -5.48 1.86 28.30
C GLN A 435 -5.18 3.30 27.87
N LEU A 436 -4.27 3.99 28.57
CA LEU A 436 -3.87 5.34 28.21
C LEU A 436 -3.27 5.42 26.80
N LYS A 437 -2.40 4.45 26.45
CA LYS A 437 -1.85 4.34 25.09
C LYS A 437 -2.94 4.06 24.06
N ALA A 438 -3.86 3.15 24.35
CA ALA A 438 -5.00 2.83 23.48
C ALA A 438 -5.87 4.07 23.21
N ASP A 439 -6.19 4.85 24.24
CA ASP A 439 -7.00 6.07 24.12
C ASP A 439 -6.30 7.12 23.26
N ILE A 440 -4.97 7.27 23.40
CA ILE A 440 -4.17 8.20 22.59
C ILE A 440 -4.17 7.78 21.12
N LEU A 441 -3.87 6.51 20.83
CA LEU A 441 -3.83 5.98 19.46
C LEU A 441 -5.20 6.09 18.80
N ARG A 442 -6.27 5.85 19.56
CA ARG A 442 -7.66 6.01 19.09
C ARG A 442 -7.94 7.46 18.67
N GLN A 443 -7.51 8.44 19.48
CA GLN A 443 -7.69 9.85 19.12
C GLN A 443 -6.92 10.24 17.85
N LEU A 444 -5.71 9.73 17.64
CA LEU A 444 -4.96 9.90 16.41
C LEU A 444 -5.69 9.21 15.23
N GLY A 445 -6.16 7.99 15.43
CA GLY A 445 -6.90 7.23 14.41
C GLY A 445 -8.23 7.85 13.98
N TYR A 446 -8.92 8.57 14.88
CA TYR A 446 -10.15 9.29 14.54
C TYR A 446 -9.88 10.56 13.73
N ARG A 447 -8.74 11.21 13.95
CA ARG A 447 -8.40 12.51 13.36
C ARG A 447 -7.66 12.40 12.03
N THR A 448 -6.94 11.31 11.80
CA THR A 448 -6.28 11.10 10.50
C THR A 448 -7.31 10.95 9.38
N THR A 449 -6.98 11.46 8.21
CA THR A 449 -7.75 11.22 6.99
C THR A 449 -7.30 9.94 6.29
N GLY A 450 -6.04 9.49 6.51
CA GLY A 450 -5.46 8.32 5.88
C GLY A 450 -5.99 7.01 6.47
N SER A 451 -6.67 6.22 5.64
CA SER A 451 -7.21 4.92 6.06
C SER A 451 -6.11 3.94 6.51
N ILE A 452 -4.93 4.01 5.89
CA ILE A 452 -3.75 3.22 6.29
C ILE A 452 -3.36 3.51 7.74
N SER A 453 -3.13 4.76 8.07
CA SER A 453 -2.74 5.17 9.44
C SER A 453 -3.82 4.80 10.45
N ARG A 454 -5.11 5.04 10.11
CA ARG A 454 -6.24 4.65 10.92
C ARG A 454 -6.24 3.15 11.21
N GLY A 455 -6.02 2.32 10.19
CA GLY A 455 -5.97 0.86 10.31
C GLY A 455 -4.96 0.40 11.35
N PHE A 456 -3.72 0.90 11.30
CA PHE A 456 -2.69 0.58 12.28
C PHE A 456 -2.99 1.12 13.68
N LEU A 457 -3.39 2.39 13.79
CA LEU A 457 -3.63 3.04 15.08
C LEU A 457 -4.77 2.38 15.86
N LEU A 458 -5.89 2.08 15.21
CA LEU A 458 -7.03 1.46 15.87
C LEU A 458 -6.82 -0.04 16.13
N THR A 459 -6.11 -0.75 15.24
CA THR A 459 -5.73 -2.15 15.48
C THR A 459 -4.87 -2.27 16.73
N GLU A 460 -3.85 -1.41 16.89
CA GLU A 460 -3.01 -1.41 18.09
C GLU A 460 -3.80 -1.01 19.34
N ALA A 461 -4.68 -0.01 19.25
CA ALA A 461 -5.53 0.40 20.37
C ALA A 461 -6.41 -0.76 20.88
N LEU A 462 -7.09 -1.47 19.98
CA LEU A 462 -7.93 -2.61 20.32
C LEU A 462 -7.12 -3.80 20.89
N ALA A 463 -5.92 -4.03 20.35
CA ALA A 463 -5.01 -5.06 20.85
C ALA A 463 -4.50 -4.73 22.27
N LEU A 464 -4.18 -3.49 22.57
CA LEU A 464 -3.80 -3.02 23.91
C LEU A 464 -4.92 -3.23 24.93
N GLU A 465 -6.16 -3.08 24.52
CA GLU A 465 -7.34 -3.34 25.37
C GLU A 465 -7.69 -4.84 25.48
N GLY A 466 -7.00 -5.72 24.74
CA GLY A 466 -7.31 -7.15 24.71
C GLY A 466 -8.59 -7.50 23.95
N LYS A 467 -9.13 -6.58 23.15
CA LYS A 467 -10.35 -6.77 22.35
C LYS A 467 -10.09 -7.56 21.07
N LEU A 468 -8.85 -7.60 20.63
CA LEU A 468 -8.41 -8.42 19.50
C LEU A 468 -6.99 -8.95 19.70
N VAL A 469 -6.65 -9.99 18.95
CA VAL A 469 -5.29 -10.48 18.82
C VAL A 469 -4.77 -10.09 17.45
N SER A 470 -3.78 -9.18 17.42
CA SER A 470 -3.06 -8.84 16.19
C SER A 470 -1.79 -9.67 16.11
N PRO A 471 -1.74 -10.70 15.27
CA PRO A 471 -0.54 -11.54 15.15
C PRO A 471 0.58 -10.75 14.45
N LEU A 472 1.83 -10.95 14.87
CA LEU A 472 2.99 -10.37 14.18
C LEU A 472 3.21 -10.98 12.79
N THR A 473 2.79 -12.24 12.62
CA THR A 473 2.95 -12.98 11.36
C THR A 473 1.70 -13.80 11.07
N VAL A 474 1.32 -13.84 9.82
CA VAL A 474 0.28 -14.75 9.30
C VAL A 474 0.97 -15.76 8.41
N MET A 475 0.97 -17.01 8.81
CA MET A 475 1.63 -18.08 8.07
C MET A 475 0.91 -18.38 6.75
N PRO A 476 1.64 -18.80 5.71
CA PRO A 476 1.05 -19.20 4.44
C PRO A 476 -0.01 -20.30 4.62
N SER A 477 -1.06 -20.24 3.84
CA SER A 477 -2.08 -21.30 3.82
C SER A 477 -1.50 -22.62 3.31
N GLN A 478 -2.17 -23.72 3.61
CA GLN A 478 -1.78 -25.04 3.09
C GLN A 478 -1.66 -25.04 1.55
N LYS A 479 -2.55 -24.38 0.83
CA LYS A 479 -2.49 -24.28 -0.63
C LYS A 479 -1.20 -23.60 -1.13
N ILE A 480 -0.74 -22.56 -0.43
CA ILE A 480 0.51 -21.86 -0.76
C ILE A 480 1.71 -22.78 -0.51
N ILE A 481 1.73 -23.48 0.62
CA ILE A 481 2.78 -24.46 0.93
C ILE A 481 2.81 -25.57 -0.13
N GLU A 482 1.64 -26.07 -0.53
CA GLU A 482 1.50 -27.08 -1.58
C GLU A 482 1.95 -26.59 -2.97
N SER A 483 1.75 -25.30 -3.29
CA SER A 483 2.19 -24.72 -4.57
C SER A 483 3.69 -24.59 -4.68
N SER A 484 4.38 -24.24 -3.57
CA SER A 484 5.83 -24.06 -3.52
C SER A 484 6.45 -24.61 -2.21
N PRO A 485 6.58 -25.96 -2.09
CA PRO A 485 7.14 -26.57 -0.87
C PRO A 485 8.57 -26.11 -0.57
N GLN A 486 9.37 -25.85 -1.60
CA GLN A 486 10.73 -25.37 -1.44
C GLN A 486 10.76 -24.01 -0.73
N THR A 487 9.96 -23.03 -1.17
CA THR A 487 9.87 -21.72 -0.52
C THR A 487 9.50 -21.83 0.96
N PHE A 488 8.60 -22.78 1.30
CA PHE A 488 8.25 -23.02 2.69
C PHE A 488 9.44 -23.58 3.50
N VAL A 489 10.25 -24.46 2.91
CA VAL A 489 11.45 -25.00 3.56
C VAL A 489 12.52 -23.91 3.71
N ASP A 490 12.62 -22.98 2.74
CA ASP A 490 13.52 -21.82 2.80
C ASP A 490 13.25 -20.92 4.00
N PHE A 491 12.00 -20.84 4.49
CA PHE A 491 11.68 -20.09 5.71
C PHE A 491 12.41 -20.59 6.97
N TYR A 492 12.90 -21.82 7.00
CA TYR A 492 13.69 -22.30 8.12
C TYR A 492 15.04 -21.60 8.24
N ARG A 493 15.58 -21.06 7.15
CA ARG A 493 16.82 -20.29 7.13
C ARG A 493 16.81 -19.11 8.12
N ILE A 494 15.69 -18.42 8.24
CA ILE A 494 15.54 -17.27 9.14
C ILE A 494 15.15 -17.66 10.59
N LYS A 495 14.93 -18.95 10.85
CA LYS A 495 14.57 -19.48 12.18
C LYS A 495 15.73 -20.14 12.91
N ILE A 496 16.92 -20.10 12.33
CA ILE A 496 18.08 -20.74 12.92
C ILE A 496 18.49 -20.02 14.22
N ASP A 497 18.73 -20.78 15.25
CA ASP A 497 19.38 -20.32 16.47
C ASP A 497 20.90 -20.49 16.30
N VAL A 498 21.59 -19.37 16.11
CA VAL A 498 23.03 -19.33 15.79
C VAL A 498 23.87 -20.07 16.83
N GLU A 499 23.58 -19.90 18.13
CA GLU A 499 24.34 -20.56 19.20
C GLU A 499 24.13 -22.07 19.22
N LYS A 500 22.90 -22.53 18.95
CA LYS A 500 22.60 -23.98 18.91
C LYS A 500 23.11 -24.66 17.66
N SER A 501 23.26 -23.92 16.57
CA SER A 501 23.65 -24.49 15.29
C SER A 501 25.13 -24.35 14.94
N LYS A 502 25.92 -23.63 15.75
CA LYS A 502 27.33 -23.31 15.45
C LYS A 502 28.23 -24.50 15.14
N ASP A 503 27.89 -25.69 15.66
CA ASP A 503 28.65 -26.92 15.44
C ASP A 503 27.84 -27.95 14.61
N ALA A 504 26.73 -27.52 14.00
CA ALA A 504 25.90 -28.42 13.19
C ALA A 504 26.47 -28.60 11.78
N ASP A 505 26.42 -29.83 11.30
CA ASP A 505 26.57 -30.21 9.91
C ASP A 505 25.58 -31.35 9.65
N LYS A 506 24.38 -30.98 9.14
CA LYS A 506 23.27 -31.93 8.98
C LYS A 506 22.45 -31.61 7.75
N VAL A 507 22.03 -32.67 7.06
CA VAL A 507 21.07 -32.59 5.97
C VAL A 507 19.71 -33.11 6.44
N ILE A 508 18.67 -32.31 6.28
CA ILE A 508 17.29 -32.66 6.61
C ILE A 508 16.54 -32.74 5.29
N GLN A 509 15.97 -33.92 5.01
CA GLN A 509 15.18 -34.12 3.80
C GLN A 509 13.69 -34.04 4.13
N PHE A 510 12.98 -33.25 3.37
CA PHE A 510 11.52 -33.14 3.39
C PHE A 510 10.93 -33.95 2.24
N ILE A 511 10.19 -35.00 2.58
CA ILE A 511 9.52 -35.87 1.60
C ILE A 511 8.02 -35.61 1.69
N PHE A 512 7.40 -35.21 0.58
CA PHE A 512 5.97 -34.93 0.50
C PHE A 512 5.26 -36.19 0.01
N THR A 513 4.62 -36.93 0.94
CA THR A 513 4.07 -38.26 0.71
C THR A 513 2.72 -38.26 0.00
N ASP A 514 2.05 -37.12 -0.02
CA ASP A 514 0.68 -36.92 -0.57
C ASP A 514 0.66 -36.20 -1.93
N LYS A 515 1.82 -35.89 -2.49
CA LYS A 515 1.98 -35.13 -3.72
C LYS A 515 3.14 -35.67 -4.57
N ASP A 516 3.00 -35.60 -5.88
CA ASP A 516 4.07 -35.83 -6.86
C ASP A 516 5.08 -34.67 -6.87
N LYS A 517 5.51 -34.23 -5.69
CA LYS A 517 6.49 -33.16 -5.53
C LYS A 517 7.88 -33.75 -5.29
N LYS A 518 8.89 -33.09 -5.89
CA LYS A 518 10.27 -33.47 -5.65
C LYS A 518 10.62 -33.19 -4.19
N PRO A 519 11.36 -34.10 -3.53
CA PRO A 519 11.87 -33.87 -2.19
C PRO A 519 12.73 -32.61 -2.15
N VAL A 520 12.66 -31.86 -1.05
CA VAL A 520 13.47 -30.69 -0.76
C VAL A 520 14.42 -31.04 0.38
N ALA A 521 15.69 -30.70 0.23
CA ALA A 521 16.66 -30.87 1.31
C ALA A 521 17.14 -29.54 1.85
N LEU A 522 17.35 -29.49 3.16
CA LEU A 522 17.90 -28.38 3.91
C LEU A 522 19.22 -28.81 4.51
N HIS A 523 20.34 -28.24 4.04
CA HIS A 523 21.65 -28.46 4.63
C HIS A 523 21.94 -27.38 5.66
N VAL A 524 22.11 -27.80 6.89
CA VAL A 524 22.51 -26.96 8.02
C VAL A 524 24.01 -27.14 8.21
N GLU A 525 24.80 -26.20 7.75
CA GLU A 525 26.24 -26.15 7.97
C GLU A 525 26.56 -24.96 8.86
N LYS A 526 26.81 -25.25 10.16
CA LYS A 526 26.94 -24.22 11.19
C LYS A 526 25.71 -23.30 11.20
N VAL A 527 25.90 -22.02 10.83
CA VAL A 527 24.82 -21.03 10.77
C VAL A 527 24.25 -20.84 9.35
N LEU A 528 24.83 -21.52 8.35
CA LEU A 528 24.34 -21.47 6.98
C LEU A 528 23.26 -22.52 6.76
N LEU A 529 22.19 -22.11 6.10
CA LEU A 529 21.16 -23.01 5.58
C LEU A 529 21.10 -22.87 4.06
N ASN A 530 21.38 -23.97 3.38
CA ASN A 530 21.24 -24.07 1.93
C ASN A 530 20.11 -25.02 1.59
N THR A 531 19.12 -24.55 0.86
CA THR A 531 18.02 -25.37 0.36
C THR A 531 18.29 -25.77 -1.09
N PHE A 532 18.06 -27.03 -1.41
CA PHE A 532 18.20 -27.54 -2.78
C PHE A 532 17.15 -28.60 -3.10
N LEU A 533 16.73 -28.63 -4.36
CA LEU A 533 15.91 -29.72 -4.88
C LEU A 533 16.75 -31.01 -4.92
N PHE A 534 16.24 -32.05 -4.29
CA PHE A 534 16.91 -33.32 -4.24
C PHE A 534 16.84 -33.98 -5.62
N LEU A 535 17.96 -33.98 -6.35
CA LEU A 535 18.14 -34.82 -7.54
C LEU A 535 18.71 -36.15 -7.05
N GLN A 536 18.08 -37.26 -7.43
CA GLN A 536 18.39 -38.63 -6.98
C GLN A 536 19.88 -39.05 -7.11
N ASN A 537 20.69 -38.28 -7.86
CA ASN A 537 22.11 -38.56 -8.13
C ASN A 537 23.08 -37.86 -7.16
N ILE A 538 22.63 -37.13 -6.14
CA ILE A 538 23.52 -36.42 -5.20
C ILE A 538 23.83 -37.29 -3.97
N LEU A 539 23.06 -38.38 -3.75
CA LEU A 539 23.28 -39.30 -2.61
C LEU A 539 24.66 -40.01 -2.65
N GLU A 540 25.28 -40.20 -3.81
CA GLU A 540 26.56 -40.91 -3.90
C GLU A 540 27.78 -40.06 -3.51
N ASN A 541 27.62 -38.73 -3.37
CA ASN A 541 28.74 -37.83 -3.05
C ASN A 541 28.63 -37.14 -1.67
N LEU A 542 27.58 -37.42 -0.90
CA LEU A 542 27.35 -36.82 0.41
C LEU A 542 27.36 -37.84 1.56
N ILE A 543 27.70 -39.10 1.28
CA ILE A 543 28.03 -40.13 2.28
C ILE A 543 29.53 -40.20 2.39
N ILE A 544 30.14 -39.28 3.07
CA ILE A 544 31.46 -39.40 3.68
C ILE A 544 31.36 -38.90 5.11
#